data_810eaf996b1846cbae2954667fda891b
#
_entry.id   810eaf996b1846cbae2954667fda891b
#
_cell.length_a   1.000
_cell.length_b   1.000
_cell.length_c   1.000
_cell.angle_alpha   90.00
_cell.angle_beta   90.00
_cell.angle_gamma   90.00
#
_symmetry.space_group_name_H-M   'P 1'
#
loop_
_entity.id
_entity.type
_entity.pdbx_description
1 polymer ?
#
loop_
_entity_poly.entity_id
_entity_poly.type
_entity_poly.pdbx_seq_one_letter_code
_entity_poly.pdbx_strand_id
1 'polypeptide(L)'
;YYHGLQLNLATILDAYTREIVGWYVLTHHTIDLVAGALHDALQHHAPPTILHSDQGSEYTSDAYTAFVQSLGTRVSLSAPGSPWENGYMESFYDKLKTDLGDPDRFANLGSFIAALAQHLHYYNHDRIHTVLKMPPAVFAQRYAVLAPTKVEETR
;
A
#
# COMPACT_ATOMS: atom_id res chain seq x y z
N TYR A 1 -15.95 -9.64 2.18
CA TYR A 1 -16.92 -9.98 1.12
C TYR A 1 -17.95 -8.85 1.04
N TYR A 2 -18.45 -8.60 -0.16
CA TYR A 2 -19.55 -7.70 -0.44
C TYR A 2 -20.71 -8.52 -1.05
N HIS A 3 -21.81 -8.72 -0.33
CA HIS A 3 -22.94 -9.59 -0.74
C HIS A 3 -22.48 -10.95 -1.30
N GLY A 4 -21.52 -11.59 -0.64
CA GLY A 4 -20.95 -12.86 -1.06
C GLY A 4 -19.87 -12.78 -2.15
N LEU A 5 -19.66 -11.61 -2.79
CA LEU A 5 -18.57 -11.39 -3.73
C LEU A 5 -17.27 -11.16 -2.96
N GLN A 6 -16.26 -11.95 -3.24
CA GLN A 6 -14.93 -11.72 -2.68
C GLN A 6 -14.32 -10.45 -3.31
N LEU A 7 -13.87 -9.54 -2.45
CA LEU A 7 -13.10 -8.36 -2.87
C LEU A 7 -11.74 -8.40 -2.18
N ASN A 8 -10.70 -8.21 -2.95
CA ASN A 8 -9.33 -8.17 -2.48
C ASN A 8 -8.79 -6.76 -2.72
N LEU A 9 -8.19 -6.18 -1.70
CA LEU A 9 -7.54 -4.87 -1.73
C LEU A 9 -6.04 -5.07 -1.58
N ALA A 10 -5.25 -4.55 -2.51
CA ALA A 10 -3.82 -4.33 -2.34
C ALA A 10 -3.55 -2.85 -2.14
N THR A 11 -2.59 -2.52 -1.27
CA THR A 11 -2.13 -1.15 -1.03
C THR A 11 -0.61 -1.10 -0.98
N ILE A 12 -0.05 0.02 -1.43
CA ILE A 12 1.38 0.34 -1.28
C ILE A 12 1.49 1.45 -0.22
N LEU A 13 2.24 1.18 0.83
CA LEU A 13 2.49 2.11 1.93
C LEU A 13 3.95 2.55 1.91
N ASP A 14 4.20 3.85 1.90
CA ASP A 14 5.54 4.40 2.12
C ASP A 14 5.94 4.22 3.58
N ALA A 15 7.00 3.43 3.81
CA ALA A 15 7.42 3.08 5.17
C ALA A 15 7.98 4.26 5.98
N TYR A 16 8.39 5.35 5.35
CA TYR A 16 8.87 6.56 6.01
C TYR A 16 7.74 7.52 6.35
N THR A 17 6.94 7.86 5.34
CA THR A 17 5.85 8.84 5.48
C THR A 17 4.55 8.23 6.03
N ARG A 18 4.40 6.91 5.99
CA ARG A 18 3.16 6.16 6.32
C ARG A 18 2.00 6.44 5.36
N GLU A 19 2.26 7.11 4.26
CA GLU A 19 1.25 7.42 3.25
C GLU A 19 0.90 6.17 2.44
N ILE A 20 -0.38 5.96 2.16
CA ILE A 20 -0.82 5.00 1.14
C ILE A 20 -0.64 5.69 -0.21
N VAL A 21 0.35 5.24 -0.96
CA VAL A 21 0.76 5.85 -2.23
C VAL A 21 0.14 5.17 -3.46
N GLY A 22 -0.45 3.99 -3.28
CA GLY A 22 -1.16 3.30 -4.35
C GLY A 22 -2.09 2.24 -3.77
N TRP A 23 -3.18 1.95 -4.47
CA TRP A 23 -4.14 0.92 -4.10
C TRP A 23 -4.88 0.35 -5.31
N TYR A 24 -5.35 -0.88 -5.19
CA TYR A 24 -6.14 -1.53 -6.22
C TYR A 24 -7.09 -2.55 -5.64
N VAL A 25 -8.26 -2.76 -6.28
CA VAL A 25 -9.26 -3.73 -5.84
C VAL A 25 -9.61 -4.66 -6.99
N LEU A 26 -9.57 -5.97 -6.72
CA LEU A 26 -10.03 -6.99 -7.63
C LEU A 26 -10.87 -8.05 -6.91
N THR A 27 -11.65 -8.81 -7.68
CA THR A 27 -12.40 -9.98 -7.18
C THR A 27 -11.52 -11.20 -6.99
N HIS A 28 -10.33 -11.22 -7.56
CA HIS A 28 -9.38 -12.33 -7.48
C HIS A 28 -8.06 -11.87 -6.86
N HIS A 29 -7.48 -12.74 -6.06
CA HIS A 29 -6.16 -12.52 -5.45
C HIS A 29 -5.07 -13.03 -6.41
N THR A 30 -4.61 -12.15 -7.29
CA THR A 30 -3.70 -12.48 -8.39
C THR A 30 -2.57 -11.45 -8.49
N ILE A 31 -1.58 -11.74 -9.34
CA ILE A 31 -0.50 -10.79 -9.67
C ILE A 31 -1.05 -9.45 -10.14
N ASP A 32 -2.17 -9.45 -10.90
CA ASP A 32 -2.78 -8.21 -11.40
C ASP A 32 -3.25 -7.29 -10.28
N LEU A 33 -3.65 -7.84 -9.13
CA LEU A 33 -4.04 -7.06 -7.96
C LEU A 33 -2.85 -6.25 -7.42
N VAL A 34 -1.71 -6.90 -7.18
CA VAL A 34 -0.53 -6.26 -6.59
C VAL A 34 0.20 -5.38 -7.61
N ALA A 35 0.22 -5.80 -8.88
CA ALA A 35 0.75 -4.99 -9.98
C ALA A 35 -0.10 -3.74 -10.22
N GLY A 36 -1.43 -3.85 -10.09
CA GLY A 36 -2.37 -2.73 -10.18
C GLY A 36 -2.11 -1.68 -9.10
N ALA A 37 -1.91 -2.10 -7.85
CA ALA A 37 -1.58 -1.18 -6.76
C ALA A 37 -0.22 -0.49 -6.97
N LEU A 38 0.78 -1.22 -7.46
CA LEU A 38 2.07 -0.63 -7.79
C LEU A 38 1.97 0.33 -8.98
N HIS A 39 1.20 -0.03 -10.02
CA HIS A 39 0.95 0.85 -11.16
C HIS A 39 0.27 2.16 -10.73
N ASP A 40 -0.73 2.09 -9.86
CA ASP A 40 -1.41 3.27 -9.29
C ASP A 40 -0.40 4.17 -8.55
N ALA A 41 0.46 3.60 -7.70
CA ALA A 41 1.51 4.35 -7.02
C ALA A 41 2.45 5.08 -8.01
N LEU A 42 2.84 4.40 -9.08
CA LEU A 42 3.77 4.92 -10.09
C LEU A 42 3.20 6.05 -10.96
N GLN A 43 1.87 6.31 -10.91
CA GLN A 43 1.28 7.47 -11.60
C GLN A 43 1.73 8.79 -10.96
N HIS A 44 2.08 8.77 -9.66
CA HIS A 44 2.35 9.98 -8.88
C HIS A 44 3.69 9.96 -8.15
N HIS A 45 4.34 8.80 -8.10
CA HIS A 45 5.60 8.59 -7.36
C HIS A 45 6.64 7.91 -8.24
N ALA A 46 7.91 8.25 -8.03
CA ALA A 46 9.02 7.51 -8.64
C ALA A 46 9.07 6.06 -8.11
N PRO A 47 9.63 5.11 -8.89
CA PRO A 47 9.85 3.75 -8.39
C PRO A 47 10.62 3.75 -7.07
N PRO A 48 10.19 2.96 -6.07
CA PRO A 48 10.89 2.88 -4.80
C PRO A 48 12.24 2.17 -4.95
N THR A 49 13.20 2.50 -4.12
CA THR A 49 14.49 1.77 -4.08
C THR A 49 14.30 0.32 -3.63
N ILE A 50 13.37 0.09 -2.69
CA ILE A 50 13.05 -1.23 -2.15
C ILE A 50 11.52 -1.34 -2.08
N LEU A 51 10.98 -2.46 -2.56
CA LEU A 51 9.60 -2.87 -2.34
C LEU A 51 9.60 -4.09 -1.44
N HIS A 52 9.02 -3.95 -0.25
CA HIS A 52 8.92 -5.00 0.76
C HIS A 52 7.51 -5.57 0.81
N SER A 53 7.40 -6.90 0.91
CA SER A 53 6.12 -7.61 1.07
C SER A 53 6.29 -8.86 1.92
N ASP A 54 5.19 -9.52 2.25
CA ASP A 54 5.21 -10.88 2.75
C ASP A 54 5.55 -11.88 1.61
N GLN A 55 5.49 -13.19 1.93
CA GLN A 55 5.77 -14.26 0.97
C GLN A 55 4.51 -14.76 0.25
N GLY A 56 3.51 -13.91 0.04
CA GLY A 56 2.36 -14.26 -0.80
C GLY A 56 2.79 -14.71 -2.19
N SER A 57 2.07 -15.68 -2.76
CA SER A 57 2.40 -16.26 -4.07
C SER A 57 2.45 -15.23 -5.20
N GLU A 58 1.64 -14.19 -5.10
CA GLU A 58 1.60 -13.05 -6.02
C GLU A 58 2.90 -12.25 -6.00
N TYR A 59 3.49 -12.05 -4.83
CA TYR A 59 4.75 -11.29 -4.65
C TYR A 59 6.00 -12.09 -4.98
N THR A 60 5.94 -13.42 -4.82
CA THR A 60 7.08 -14.33 -5.06
C THR A 60 7.12 -14.86 -6.49
N SER A 61 6.11 -14.56 -7.33
CA SER A 61 6.07 -14.99 -8.71
C SER A 61 7.20 -14.35 -9.53
N ASP A 62 7.77 -15.15 -10.45
CA ASP A 62 8.83 -14.66 -11.35
C ASP A 62 8.37 -13.44 -12.16
N ALA A 63 7.11 -13.43 -12.62
CA ALA A 63 6.55 -12.35 -13.41
C ALA A 63 6.49 -11.04 -12.62
N TYR A 64 6.02 -11.07 -11.38
CA TYR A 64 5.97 -9.87 -10.53
C TYR A 64 7.36 -9.39 -10.15
N THR A 65 8.23 -10.31 -9.76
CA THR A 65 9.62 -10.00 -9.40
C THR A 65 10.37 -9.37 -10.57
N ALA A 66 10.24 -9.93 -11.78
CA ALA A 66 10.85 -9.37 -12.99
C ALA A 66 10.29 -7.96 -13.31
N PHE A 67 8.98 -7.77 -13.16
CA PHE A 67 8.35 -6.45 -13.33
C PHE A 67 8.93 -5.42 -12.36
N VAL A 68 8.96 -5.72 -11.06
CA VAL A 68 9.51 -4.82 -10.03
C VAL A 68 10.99 -4.50 -10.29
N GLN A 69 11.79 -5.52 -10.65
CA GLN A 69 13.21 -5.33 -10.96
C GLN A 69 13.43 -4.49 -12.22
N SER A 70 12.54 -4.60 -13.22
CA SER A 70 12.62 -3.77 -14.44
C SER A 70 12.47 -2.27 -14.17
N LEU A 71 11.86 -1.91 -13.03
CA LEU A 71 11.74 -0.53 -12.55
C LEU A 71 13.01 -0.03 -11.82
N GLY A 72 14.03 -0.87 -11.68
CA GLY A 72 15.22 -0.58 -10.87
C GLY A 72 14.98 -0.75 -9.36
N THR A 73 13.86 -1.36 -8.97
CA THR A 73 13.46 -1.58 -7.59
C THR A 73 13.97 -2.93 -7.08
N ARG A 74 14.52 -2.97 -5.88
CA ARG A 74 14.92 -4.21 -5.20
C ARG A 74 13.73 -4.81 -4.47
N VAL A 75 13.44 -6.08 -4.71
CA VAL A 75 12.44 -6.86 -3.96
C VAL A 75 13.02 -7.28 -2.61
N SER A 76 12.22 -7.12 -1.57
CA SER A 76 12.51 -7.57 -0.20
C SER A 76 11.30 -8.36 0.31
N LEU A 77 11.51 -9.53 0.88
CA LEU A 77 10.45 -10.37 1.43
C LEU A 77 10.65 -10.57 2.91
N SER A 78 9.56 -10.58 3.68
CA SER A 78 9.57 -10.95 5.10
C SER A 78 10.11 -12.37 5.28
N ALA A 79 10.78 -12.64 6.38
CA ALA A 79 11.16 -14.02 6.72
C ALA A 79 9.89 -14.87 7.01
N PRO A 80 9.90 -16.17 6.71
CA PRO A 80 8.78 -17.05 7.04
C PRO A 80 8.45 -16.97 8.55
N GLY A 81 7.17 -16.77 8.86
CA GLY A 81 6.71 -16.68 10.25
C GLY A 81 7.09 -15.39 10.99
N SER A 82 7.45 -14.32 10.25
CA SER A 82 7.85 -13.01 10.81
C SER A 82 6.83 -11.92 10.50
N PRO A 83 5.55 -12.00 10.99
CA PRO A 83 4.52 -11.02 10.70
C PRO A 83 4.89 -9.59 11.13
N TRP A 84 5.70 -9.46 12.19
CA TRP A 84 6.16 -8.15 12.67
C TRP A 84 6.97 -7.34 11.62
N GLU A 85 7.55 -8.00 10.62
CA GLU A 85 8.25 -7.34 9.52
C GLU A 85 7.29 -6.60 8.57
N ASN A 86 5.98 -6.95 8.60
CA ASN A 86 4.92 -6.28 7.87
C ASN A 86 3.90 -5.53 8.78
N GLY A 87 4.29 -5.25 10.02
CA GLY A 87 3.41 -4.71 11.07
C GLY A 87 2.74 -3.37 10.73
N TYR A 88 3.33 -2.55 9.85
CA TYR A 88 2.70 -1.31 9.40
C TYR A 88 1.46 -1.56 8.54
N MET A 89 1.55 -2.54 7.65
CA MET A 89 0.43 -2.94 6.80
C MET A 89 -0.68 -3.62 7.61
N GLU A 90 -0.31 -4.50 8.54
CA GLU A 90 -1.27 -5.15 9.43
C GLU A 90 -2.07 -4.12 10.23
N SER A 91 -1.37 -3.18 10.87
CA SER A 91 -1.99 -2.09 11.64
C SER A 91 -2.90 -1.21 10.78
N PHE A 92 -2.50 -0.94 9.54
CA PHE A 92 -3.32 -0.19 8.59
C PHE A 92 -4.61 -0.95 8.24
N TYR A 93 -4.52 -2.23 7.86
CA TYR A 93 -5.68 -3.03 7.48
C TYR A 93 -6.65 -3.28 8.64
N ASP A 94 -6.17 -3.46 9.86
CA ASP A 94 -7.02 -3.60 11.05
C ASP A 94 -7.86 -2.34 11.27
N LYS A 95 -7.23 -1.17 11.12
CA LYS A 95 -7.93 0.11 11.21
C LYS A 95 -8.92 0.31 10.08
N LEU A 96 -8.51 0.04 8.84
CA LEU A 96 -9.37 0.15 7.67
C LEU A 96 -10.65 -0.70 7.85
N LYS A 97 -10.51 -1.96 8.25
CA LYS A 97 -11.64 -2.86 8.49
C LYS A 97 -12.55 -2.34 9.59
N THR A 98 -11.98 -1.84 10.70
CA THR A 98 -12.74 -1.29 11.82
C THR A 98 -13.53 -0.05 11.40
N ASP A 99 -12.90 0.87 10.68
CA ASP A 99 -13.49 2.16 10.32
C ASP A 99 -14.50 2.03 9.17
N LEU A 100 -14.26 1.18 8.18
CA LEU A 100 -15.22 0.89 7.11
C LEU A 100 -16.39 0.03 7.58
N GLY A 101 -16.17 -0.85 8.56
CA GLY A 101 -17.21 -1.78 9.05
C GLY A 101 -17.64 -2.80 7.99
N ASP A 102 -18.89 -3.26 8.11
CA ASP A 102 -19.45 -4.27 7.21
C ASP A 102 -19.65 -3.73 5.79
N PRO A 103 -19.01 -4.33 4.75
CA PRO A 103 -19.20 -3.93 3.37
C PRO A 103 -20.65 -4.06 2.89
N ASP A 104 -21.42 -5.00 3.41
CA ASP A 104 -22.81 -5.27 2.99
C ASP A 104 -23.79 -4.14 3.36
N ARG A 105 -23.38 -3.19 4.20
CA ARG A 105 -24.16 -1.99 4.52
C ARG A 105 -24.28 -0.99 3.38
N PHE A 106 -23.42 -1.10 2.37
CA PHE A 106 -23.42 -0.17 1.24
C PHE A 106 -24.45 -0.59 0.18
N ALA A 107 -25.16 0.38 -0.40
CA ALA A 107 -26.26 0.15 -1.33
C ALA A 107 -25.83 -0.56 -2.63
N ASN A 108 -24.60 -0.37 -3.06
CA ASN A 108 -24.01 -1.01 -4.24
C ASN A 108 -22.49 -1.01 -4.16
N LEU A 109 -21.83 -1.81 -5.00
CA LEU A 109 -20.38 -1.94 -5.03
C LEU A 109 -19.70 -0.59 -5.28
N GLY A 110 -20.25 0.25 -6.15
CA GLY A 110 -19.70 1.58 -6.44
C GLY A 110 -19.66 2.47 -5.19
N SER A 111 -20.71 2.46 -4.36
CA SER A 111 -20.74 3.22 -3.10
C SER A 111 -19.74 2.66 -2.07
N PHE A 112 -19.53 1.34 -2.03
CA PHE A 112 -18.47 0.75 -1.21
C PHE A 112 -17.07 1.18 -1.66
N ILE A 113 -16.78 1.10 -2.98
CA ILE A 113 -15.48 1.53 -3.53
C ILE A 113 -15.27 3.04 -3.31
N ALA A 114 -16.30 3.87 -3.45
CA ALA A 114 -16.21 5.30 -3.15
C ALA A 114 -15.90 5.56 -1.67
N ALA A 115 -16.53 4.81 -0.76
CA ALA A 115 -16.25 4.93 0.68
C ALA A 115 -14.82 4.46 1.02
N LEU A 116 -14.33 3.41 0.36
CA LEU A 116 -12.95 2.96 0.48
C LEU A 116 -11.97 4.06 0.03
N ALA A 117 -12.18 4.65 -1.15
CA ALA A 117 -11.37 5.75 -1.65
C ALA A 117 -11.38 6.96 -0.72
N GLN A 118 -12.55 7.34 -0.19
CA GLN A 118 -12.67 8.41 0.80
C GLN A 118 -11.93 8.10 2.09
N HIS A 119 -11.97 6.84 2.56
CA HIS A 119 -11.25 6.44 3.75
C HIS A 119 -9.73 6.50 3.56
N LEU A 120 -9.21 6.06 2.40
CA LEU A 120 -7.79 6.18 2.06
C LEU A 120 -7.36 7.64 1.98
N HIS A 121 -8.19 8.49 1.39
CA HIS A 121 -7.95 9.94 1.38
C HIS A 121 -7.91 10.52 2.79
N TYR A 122 -8.92 10.20 3.63
CA TYR A 122 -8.95 10.62 5.03
C TYR A 122 -7.72 10.14 5.81
N TYR A 123 -7.31 8.89 5.62
CA TYR A 123 -6.10 8.34 6.25
C TYR A 123 -4.85 9.15 5.90
N ASN A 124 -4.68 9.51 4.63
CA ASN A 124 -3.52 10.25 4.17
C ASN A 124 -3.54 11.73 4.59
N HIS A 125 -4.71 12.40 4.51
CA HIS A 125 -4.77 13.87 4.55
C HIS A 125 -5.33 14.45 5.86
N ASP A 126 -6.17 13.71 6.58
CA ASP A 126 -6.90 14.26 7.74
C ASP A 126 -6.55 13.55 9.04
N ARG A 127 -6.33 12.25 8.99
CA ARG A 127 -6.08 11.45 10.18
C ARG A 127 -4.69 11.72 10.75
N ILE A 128 -4.63 12.12 12.02
CA ILE A 128 -3.36 12.28 12.74
C ILE A 128 -2.77 10.90 13.03
N HIS A 129 -1.63 10.59 12.42
CA HIS A 129 -0.88 9.38 12.70
C HIS A 129 -0.15 9.53 14.04
N THR A 130 -0.31 8.55 14.95
CA THR A 130 0.17 8.65 16.34
C THR A 130 1.68 8.88 16.47
N VAL A 131 2.46 8.26 15.59
CA VAL A 131 3.94 8.42 15.57
C VAL A 131 4.35 9.73 14.90
N LEU A 132 3.74 10.06 13.76
CA LEU A 132 4.08 11.26 12.99
C LEU A 132 3.58 12.55 13.63
N LYS A 133 2.55 12.46 14.50
CA LYS A 133 1.82 13.59 15.14
C LYS A 133 1.15 14.53 14.14
N MET A 134 0.97 14.09 12.92
CA MET A 134 0.28 14.77 11.83
C MET A 134 -0.21 13.76 10.78
N PRO A 135 -1.05 14.16 9.81
CA PRO A 135 -1.43 13.31 8.70
C PRO A 135 -0.23 12.89 7.84
N PRO A 136 -0.22 11.65 7.29
CA PRO A 136 0.87 11.15 6.45
C PRO A 136 1.26 12.06 5.30
N ALA A 137 0.31 12.57 4.52
CA ALA A 137 0.58 13.46 3.39
C ALA A 137 1.17 14.82 3.83
N VAL A 138 0.75 15.34 4.98
CA VAL A 138 1.34 16.57 5.56
C VAL A 138 2.78 16.30 5.98
N PHE A 139 3.04 15.12 6.58
CA PHE A 139 4.41 14.70 6.92
C PHE A 139 5.27 14.56 5.67
N ALA A 140 4.75 13.90 4.62
CA ALA A 140 5.44 13.74 3.35
C ALA A 140 5.84 15.08 2.73
N GLN A 141 4.91 16.03 2.63
CA GLN A 141 5.19 17.37 2.12
C GLN A 141 6.24 18.13 2.94
N ARG A 142 6.18 18.01 4.25
CA ARG A 142 7.08 18.72 5.15
C ARG A 142 8.51 18.17 5.14
N TYR A 143 8.65 16.86 4.98
CA TYR A 143 9.93 16.15 5.11
C TYR A 143 10.42 15.48 3.84
N ALA A 144 9.72 15.62 2.70
CA ALA A 144 10.16 15.09 1.39
C ALA A 144 11.55 15.62 1.00
N VAL A 145 11.92 16.82 1.43
CA VAL A 145 13.24 17.43 1.15
C VAL A 145 14.36 16.77 1.99
N LEU A 146 14.01 16.01 3.05
CA LEU A 146 14.96 15.35 3.93
C LEU A 146 15.16 13.86 3.58
N ALA A 147 14.44 13.33 2.58
CA ALA A 147 14.72 12.00 2.07
C ALA A 147 16.17 11.98 1.55
N PRO A 148 17.01 11.01 1.97
CA PRO A 148 18.39 10.98 1.57
C PRO A 148 18.47 10.96 0.04
N THR A 149 19.00 12.03 -0.52
CA THR A 149 19.45 12.08 -1.91
C THR A 149 20.33 10.84 -2.11
N LYS A 150 20.12 10.08 -3.20
CA LYS A 150 20.98 8.95 -3.58
C LYS A 150 22.43 9.32 -3.23
N VAL A 151 23.03 8.61 -2.30
CA VAL A 151 24.48 8.63 -2.16
C VAL A 151 24.98 7.95 -3.41
N GLU A 152 25.50 8.73 -4.37
CA GLU A 152 26.31 8.19 -5.44
C GLU A 152 27.55 7.61 -4.75
N GLU A 153 27.62 6.27 -4.71
CA GLU A 153 28.89 5.60 -4.46
C GLU A 153 29.82 5.94 -5.62
N THR A 154 30.62 6.98 -5.43
CA THR A 154 31.80 7.21 -6.23
C THR A 154 32.79 6.09 -5.93
N ARG A 155 33.15 5.33 -6.95
CA ARG A 155 34.18 4.31 -6.93
C ARG A 155 35.53 4.84 -6.45
#